data_d24b9061c7283e5a1e21616fda060074
#
_entry.id   d24b9061c7283e5a1e21616fda060074
#
_cell.length_a   1.000
_cell.length_b   1.000
_cell.length_c   1.000
_cell.angle_alpha   90.00
_cell.angle_beta   90.00
_cell.angle_gamma   90.00
#
_symmetry.space_group_name_H-M   'P 1'
#
loop_
_entity.id
_entity.type
_entity.pdbx_description
1 polymer ?
#
loop_
_entity_poly.entity_id
_entity_poly.type
_entity_poly.pdbx_seq_one_letter_code
_entity_poly.pdbx_strand_id
1 'polypeptide(L)'
;MFENDFTLTGKHATYVKYLAKNAKLYKRFIDVYMNGAVFGLLHNRTAPIDKDSTDRARIYADAFANCRMECVFLYRLVILLGQTSNLESPERIDRAFRDDANDSEPEKLKANLDLFNSYVRGGIEEIYEELIDGHGTTPEEYLDRAMEVMEEFRNDLRGKEPEVILEKLM
;
A
#
# COMPACT_ATOMS: atom_id res chain seq x y z
N MET A 1 4.13 -7.81 -14.82
CA MET A 1 4.03 -7.17 -13.47
C MET A 1 3.06 -7.96 -12.60
N PHE A 2 3.39 -8.18 -11.32
CA PHE A 2 2.61 -8.99 -10.37
C PHE A 2 2.38 -10.46 -10.79
N GLU A 3 3.39 -11.10 -11.34
CA GLU A 3 3.33 -12.49 -11.84
C GLU A 3 4.12 -13.47 -10.95
N ASN A 4 4.87 -12.95 -10.01
CA ASN A 4 5.69 -13.73 -9.11
C ASN A 4 5.24 -13.59 -7.66
N ASP A 5 5.66 -14.54 -6.83
CA ASP A 5 5.51 -14.43 -5.39
C ASP A 5 6.24 -13.20 -4.86
N PHE A 6 5.66 -12.55 -3.88
CA PHE A 6 6.26 -11.42 -3.17
C PHE A 6 6.39 -11.72 -1.69
N THR A 7 7.51 -11.35 -1.08
CA THR A 7 7.75 -11.60 0.34
C THR A 7 8.05 -10.29 1.07
N LEU A 8 7.18 -9.94 2.00
CA LEU A 8 7.46 -8.94 3.01
C LEU A 8 8.37 -9.54 4.09
N THR A 9 9.29 -8.74 4.63
CA THR A 9 10.29 -9.16 5.62
C THR A 9 10.24 -8.26 6.85
N GLY A 10 10.78 -8.75 7.95
CA GLY A 10 10.97 -7.98 9.17
C GLY A 10 9.64 -7.55 9.80
N LYS A 11 9.60 -6.34 10.35
CA LYS A 11 8.42 -5.79 11.01
C LYS A 11 7.18 -5.76 10.12
N HIS A 12 7.35 -5.49 8.82
CA HIS A 12 6.22 -5.47 7.87
C HIS A 12 5.57 -6.85 7.73
N ALA A 13 6.36 -7.93 7.77
CA ALA A 13 5.83 -9.29 7.79
C ALA A 13 5.05 -9.57 9.07
N THR A 14 5.57 -9.13 10.21
CA THR A 14 4.91 -9.25 11.52
C THR A 14 3.57 -8.50 11.52
N TYR A 15 3.54 -7.27 11.03
CA TYR A 15 2.33 -6.43 10.97
C TYR A 15 1.26 -7.04 10.07
N VAL A 16 1.64 -7.51 8.87
CA VAL A 16 0.70 -8.17 7.94
C VAL A 16 0.10 -9.43 8.56
N LYS A 17 0.91 -10.25 9.23
CA LYS A 17 0.43 -11.44 9.94
C LYS A 17 -0.51 -11.07 11.07
N TYR A 18 -0.18 -10.06 11.85
CA TYR A 18 -1.00 -9.60 12.95
C TYR A 18 -2.36 -9.10 12.47
N LEU A 19 -2.38 -8.20 11.49
CA LEU A 19 -3.58 -7.62 10.88
C LEU A 19 -4.53 -8.70 10.31
N ALA A 20 -3.95 -9.76 9.69
CA ALA A 20 -4.76 -10.81 9.08
C ALA A 20 -5.15 -11.94 10.05
N LYS A 21 -4.25 -12.36 10.96
CA LYS A 21 -4.46 -13.57 11.76
C LYS A 21 -4.90 -13.28 13.20
N ASN A 22 -4.38 -12.23 13.79
CA ASN A 22 -4.65 -11.87 15.19
C ASN A 22 -5.81 -10.87 15.30
N ALA A 23 -5.66 -9.71 14.66
CA ALA A 23 -6.69 -8.68 14.62
C ALA A 23 -7.90 -9.08 13.75
N LYS A 24 -7.70 -9.97 12.77
CA LYS A 24 -8.72 -10.45 11.81
C LYS A 24 -9.42 -9.34 11.01
N LEU A 25 -8.74 -8.20 10.84
CA LEU A 25 -9.25 -7.09 10.04
C LEU A 25 -9.20 -7.39 8.54
N TYR A 26 -8.31 -8.27 8.11
CA TYR A 26 -8.12 -8.67 6.72
C TYR A 26 -8.18 -10.19 6.57
N LYS A 27 -8.74 -10.66 5.46
CA LYS A 27 -8.78 -12.10 5.16
C LYS A 27 -7.46 -12.64 4.61
N ARG A 28 -6.79 -11.87 3.77
CA ARG A 28 -5.61 -12.32 3.01
C ARG A 28 -4.49 -11.29 3.13
N PHE A 29 -3.25 -11.73 2.99
CA PHE A 29 -2.09 -10.83 2.98
C PHE A 29 -2.12 -9.86 1.80
N ILE A 30 -2.67 -10.26 0.66
CA ILE A 30 -2.84 -9.38 -0.50
C ILE A 30 -3.78 -8.21 -0.20
N ASP A 31 -4.79 -8.40 0.64
CA ASP A 31 -5.70 -7.34 1.05
C ASP A 31 -4.97 -6.28 1.88
N VAL A 32 -4.09 -6.72 2.81
CA VAL A 32 -3.21 -5.80 3.57
C VAL A 32 -2.23 -5.08 2.65
N TYR A 33 -1.66 -5.78 1.66
CA TYR A 33 -0.73 -5.21 0.69
C TYR A 33 -1.37 -4.10 -0.14
N MET A 34 -2.57 -4.34 -0.67
CA MET A 34 -3.31 -3.34 -1.45
C MET A 34 -3.71 -2.12 -0.61
N ASN A 35 -4.22 -2.35 0.60
CA ASN A 35 -4.54 -1.25 1.51
C ASN A 35 -3.29 -0.51 1.97
N GLY A 36 -2.17 -1.20 2.16
CA GLY A 36 -0.88 -0.58 2.42
C GLY A 36 -0.47 0.41 1.33
N ALA A 37 -0.69 0.08 0.05
CA ALA A 37 -0.43 1.01 -1.04
C ALA A 37 -1.30 2.28 -0.95
N VAL A 38 -2.58 2.12 -0.59
CA VAL A 38 -3.53 3.24 -0.43
C VAL A 38 -3.12 4.13 0.75
N PHE A 39 -2.91 3.56 1.93
CA PHE A 39 -2.52 4.31 3.13
C PHE A 39 -1.16 4.99 2.96
N GLY A 40 -0.19 4.28 2.37
CA GLY A 40 1.11 4.87 2.05
C GLY A 40 1.00 6.09 1.13
N LEU A 41 0.15 6.02 0.11
CA LEU A 41 -0.11 7.15 -0.77
C LEU A 41 -0.83 8.31 -0.06
N LEU A 42 -1.90 8.02 0.68
CA LEU A 42 -2.70 9.03 1.38
C LEU A 42 -1.88 9.83 2.40
N HIS A 43 -1.00 9.14 3.13
CA HIS A 43 -0.15 9.75 4.15
C HIS A 43 1.25 10.12 3.63
N ASN A 44 1.48 9.94 2.31
CA ASN A 44 2.79 10.13 1.66
C ASN A 44 3.93 9.46 2.44
N ARG A 45 3.67 8.25 2.95
CA ARG A 45 4.58 7.50 3.81
C ARG A 45 5.23 6.34 3.06
N THR A 46 6.55 6.33 3.07
CA THR A 46 7.36 5.23 2.52
C THR A 46 8.21 4.60 3.62
N ALA A 47 8.53 3.31 3.47
CA ALA A 47 9.45 2.64 4.38
C ALA A 47 10.45 1.76 3.62
N PRO A 48 11.70 1.66 4.10
CA PRO A 48 12.69 0.76 3.55
C PRO A 48 12.36 -0.71 3.86
N ILE A 49 13.09 -1.61 3.23
CA ILE A 49 13.04 -3.04 3.59
C ILE A 49 13.64 -3.21 4.98
N ASP A 50 12.87 -3.79 5.89
CA ASP A 50 13.40 -4.17 7.20
C ASP A 50 14.19 -5.49 7.09
N LYS A 51 15.43 -5.45 7.57
CA LYS A 51 16.37 -6.57 7.57
C LYS A 51 16.72 -7.05 8.99
N ASP A 52 16.20 -6.39 10.00
CA ASP A 52 16.58 -6.63 11.41
C ASP A 52 15.91 -7.87 11.99
N SER A 53 14.83 -8.33 11.36
CA SER A 53 14.10 -9.52 11.74
C SER A 53 14.07 -10.56 10.60
N THR A 54 14.06 -11.84 10.98
CA THR A 54 13.94 -12.96 10.04
C THR A 54 12.48 -13.28 9.67
N ASP A 55 11.51 -12.55 10.22
CA ASP A 55 10.10 -12.80 9.96
C ASP A 55 9.75 -12.56 8.49
N ARG A 56 8.86 -13.38 7.95
CA ARG A 56 8.48 -13.34 6.53
C ARG A 56 6.99 -13.59 6.36
N ALA A 57 6.37 -12.79 5.48
CA ALA A 57 5.00 -12.99 5.01
C ALA A 57 5.00 -13.06 3.49
N ARG A 58 4.61 -14.21 2.95
CA ARG A 58 4.61 -14.48 1.50
C ARG A 58 3.22 -14.27 0.93
N ILE A 59 3.16 -13.52 -0.14
CA ILE A 59 1.98 -13.37 -1.00
C ILE A 59 2.28 -14.15 -2.27
N TYR A 60 1.47 -15.15 -2.56
CA TYR A 60 1.68 -16.03 -3.70
C TYR A 60 1.22 -15.39 -5.01
N ALA A 61 1.80 -15.81 -6.11
CA ALA A 61 1.47 -15.36 -7.46
C ALA A 61 -0.03 -15.48 -7.78
N ASP A 62 -0.69 -16.54 -7.30
CA ASP A 62 -2.13 -16.74 -7.47
C ASP A 62 -2.97 -15.61 -6.87
N ALA A 63 -2.56 -15.10 -5.70
CA ALA A 63 -3.24 -13.99 -5.05
C ALA A 63 -3.14 -12.71 -5.90
N PHE A 64 -1.96 -12.47 -6.48
CA PHE A 64 -1.77 -11.36 -7.42
C PHE A 64 -2.54 -11.55 -8.72
N ALA A 65 -2.57 -12.77 -9.27
CA ALA A 65 -3.32 -13.06 -10.48
C ALA A 65 -4.83 -12.76 -10.30
N ASN A 66 -5.39 -13.11 -9.14
CA ASN A 66 -6.78 -12.87 -8.80
C ASN A 66 -7.13 -11.39 -8.54
N CYS A 67 -6.14 -10.56 -8.20
CA CYS A 67 -6.30 -9.13 -7.91
C CYS A 67 -5.43 -8.27 -8.85
N ARG A 68 -5.15 -8.77 -10.06
CA ARG A 68 -4.18 -8.13 -10.97
C ARG A 68 -4.59 -6.73 -11.37
N MET A 69 -5.85 -6.53 -11.69
CA MET A 69 -6.37 -5.23 -12.15
C MET A 69 -6.25 -4.18 -11.05
N GLU A 70 -6.63 -4.55 -9.84
CA GLU A 70 -6.54 -3.69 -8.64
C GLU A 70 -5.07 -3.35 -8.32
N CYS A 71 -4.18 -4.34 -8.35
CA CYS A 71 -2.75 -4.12 -8.10
C CYS A 71 -2.12 -3.20 -9.15
N VAL A 72 -2.43 -3.38 -10.44
CA VAL A 72 -1.96 -2.51 -11.52
C VAL A 72 -2.52 -1.11 -11.39
N PHE A 73 -3.80 -0.97 -11.05
CA PHE A 73 -4.41 0.33 -10.79
C PHE A 73 -3.72 1.08 -9.64
N LEU A 74 -3.53 0.41 -8.50
CA LEU A 74 -2.86 1.01 -7.34
C LEU A 74 -1.40 1.36 -7.64
N TYR A 75 -0.68 0.52 -8.36
CA TYR A 75 0.67 0.82 -8.82
C TYR A 75 0.71 2.12 -9.63
N ARG A 76 -0.14 2.24 -10.65
CA ARG A 76 -0.22 3.43 -11.49
C ARG A 76 -0.59 4.67 -10.69
N LEU A 77 -1.53 4.53 -9.77
CA LEU A 77 -1.96 5.62 -8.90
C LEU A 77 -0.79 6.13 -8.01
N VAL A 78 -0.06 5.20 -7.37
CA VAL A 78 1.11 5.55 -6.54
C VAL A 78 2.22 6.19 -7.37
N ILE A 79 2.51 5.68 -8.57
CA ILE A 79 3.56 6.26 -9.42
C ILE A 79 3.19 7.65 -9.92
N LEU A 80 1.90 7.90 -10.21
CA LEU A 80 1.42 9.21 -10.67
C LEU A 80 1.39 10.26 -9.57
N LEU A 81 0.89 9.89 -8.39
CA LEU A 81 0.55 10.85 -7.32
C LEU A 81 1.57 10.87 -6.18
N GLY A 82 2.42 9.86 -6.08
CA GLY A 82 3.42 9.78 -5.01
C GLY A 82 4.40 10.96 -5.06
N GLN A 83 4.53 11.66 -3.94
CA GLN A 83 5.32 12.90 -3.84
C GLN A 83 6.83 12.67 -3.72
N THR A 84 7.26 11.43 -3.48
CA THR A 84 8.70 11.09 -3.32
C THR A 84 9.49 11.15 -4.64
N SER A 85 8.84 11.32 -5.79
CA SER A 85 9.52 11.52 -7.06
C SER A 85 9.54 13.00 -7.44
N ASN A 86 10.72 13.55 -7.71
CA ASN A 86 10.89 14.91 -8.23
C ASN A 86 10.66 15.00 -9.75
N LEU A 87 9.87 14.09 -10.32
CA LEU A 87 9.63 14.02 -11.75
C LEU A 87 8.54 15.00 -12.18
N GLU A 88 8.70 15.58 -13.36
CA GLU A 88 7.66 16.35 -14.03
C GLU A 88 6.47 15.45 -14.45
N SER A 89 5.28 16.05 -14.61
CA SER A 89 4.06 15.31 -14.94
C SER A 89 4.17 14.39 -16.17
N PRO A 90 4.78 14.79 -17.31
CA PRO A 90 4.95 13.90 -18.46
C PRO A 90 5.80 12.66 -18.15
N GLU A 91 6.86 12.81 -17.37
CA GLU A 91 7.75 11.71 -16.97
C GLU A 91 7.04 10.74 -16.03
N ARG A 92 6.18 11.24 -15.14
CA ARG A 92 5.34 10.40 -14.26
C ARG A 92 4.35 9.56 -15.07
N ILE A 93 3.74 10.15 -16.12
CA ILE A 93 2.82 9.44 -17.01
C ILE A 93 3.55 8.31 -17.75
N ASP A 94 4.72 8.60 -18.32
CA ASP A 94 5.52 7.58 -18.99
C ASP A 94 5.93 6.46 -18.04
N ARG A 95 6.37 6.80 -16.85
CA ARG A 95 6.72 5.86 -15.78
C ARG A 95 5.55 4.97 -15.35
N ALA A 96 4.35 5.52 -15.25
CA ALA A 96 3.17 4.80 -14.80
C ALA A 96 2.57 3.88 -15.87
N PHE A 97 2.71 4.23 -17.17
CA PHE A 97 1.94 3.59 -18.25
C PHE A 97 2.78 3.00 -19.38
N ARG A 98 4.07 3.30 -19.46
CA ARG A 98 4.93 2.85 -20.56
C ARG A 98 6.11 1.99 -20.11
N ASP A 99 6.66 2.24 -18.92
CA ASP A 99 7.81 1.49 -18.43
C ASP A 99 7.49 0.00 -18.20
N ASP A 100 6.23 -0.34 -17.91
CA ASP A 100 5.78 -1.72 -17.69
C ASP A 100 5.60 -2.52 -18.99
N ALA A 101 5.47 -1.83 -20.11
CA ALA A 101 5.32 -2.43 -21.45
C ALA A 101 6.64 -2.52 -22.22
N ASN A 102 7.74 -2.01 -21.67
CA ASN A 102 9.02 -1.95 -22.33
C ASN A 102 9.97 -3.03 -21.84
N ASP A 103 9.94 -4.20 -22.50
CA ASP A 103 10.84 -5.34 -22.21
C ASP A 103 12.33 -5.02 -22.37
N SER A 104 12.68 -3.92 -23.05
CA SER A 104 14.07 -3.51 -23.25
C SER A 104 14.69 -2.80 -22.05
N GLU A 105 13.89 -2.34 -21.08
CA GLU A 105 14.36 -1.60 -19.92
C GLU A 105 13.84 -2.16 -18.57
N PRO A 106 14.16 -3.41 -18.22
CA PRO A 106 13.65 -4.08 -17.04
C PRO A 106 14.04 -3.37 -15.72
N GLU A 107 15.14 -2.63 -15.72
CA GLU A 107 15.60 -1.88 -14.55
C GLU A 107 14.65 -0.72 -14.18
N LYS A 108 13.99 -0.10 -15.17
CA LYS A 108 12.99 0.94 -14.92
C LYS A 108 11.78 0.37 -14.21
N LEU A 109 11.25 -0.74 -14.70
CA LEU A 109 10.12 -1.42 -14.04
C LEU A 109 10.48 -1.84 -12.62
N LYS A 110 11.70 -2.38 -12.41
CA LYS A 110 12.17 -2.75 -11.08
C LYS A 110 12.23 -1.55 -10.15
N ALA A 111 12.82 -0.44 -10.57
CA ALA A 111 12.89 0.79 -9.77
C ALA A 111 11.49 1.33 -9.41
N ASN A 112 10.54 1.23 -10.34
CA ASN A 112 9.16 1.63 -10.10
C ASN A 112 8.45 0.70 -9.11
N LEU A 113 8.66 -0.62 -9.20
CA LEU A 113 8.13 -1.57 -8.24
C LEU A 113 8.77 -1.40 -6.85
N ASP A 114 10.06 -1.09 -6.79
CA ASP A 114 10.73 -0.81 -5.52
C ASP A 114 10.16 0.43 -4.84
N LEU A 115 9.88 1.49 -5.61
CA LEU A 115 9.19 2.69 -5.13
C LEU A 115 7.76 2.35 -4.67
N PHE A 116 6.97 1.67 -5.48
CA PHE A 116 5.62 1.23 -5.13
C PHE A 116 5.62 0.42 -3.83
N ASN A 117 6.52 -0.57 -3.73
CA ASN A 117 6.64 -1.39 -2.53
C ASN A 117 7.12 -0.61 -1.30
N SER A 118 7.82 0.50 -1.47
CA SER A 118 8.16 1.37 -0.34
C SER A 118 6.93 2.08 0.23
N TYR A 119 6.00 2.51 -0.60
CA TYR A 119 4.69 3.02 -0.17
C TYR A 119 3.84 1.93 0.49
N VAL A 120 3.82 0.72 -0.07
CA VAL A 120 3.13 -0.41 0.57
C VAL A 120 3.63 -0.64 1.99
N ARG A 121 4.96 -0.67 2.19
CA ARG A 121 5.55 -0.84 3.52
C ARG A 121 5.21 0.31 4.45
N GLY A 122 5.35 1.55 3.99
CA GLY A 122 4.98 2.73 4.78
C GLY A 122 3.50 2.73 5.19
N GLY A 123 2.62 2.35 4.27
CA GLY A 123 1.19 2.25 4.57
C GLY A 123 0.83 1.07 5.48
N ILE A 124 1.57 -0.04 5.43
CA ILE A 124 1.39 -1.13 6.41
C ILE A 124 1.77 -0.66 7.82
N GLU A 125 2.82 0.14 7.97
CA GLU A 125 3.17 0.77 9.24
C GLU A 125 2.04 1.70 9.71
N GLU A 126 1.52 2.56 8.83
CA GLU A 126 0.42 3.47 9.12
C GLU A 126 -0.83 2.72 9.58
N ILE A 127 -1.25 1.69 8.84
CA ILE A 127 -2.40 0.85 9.22
C ILE A 127 -2.19 0.23 10.61
N TYR A 128 -1.00 -0.27 10.89
CA TYR A 128 -0.71 -0.90 12.17
C TYR A 128 -0.75 0.11 13.32
N GLU A 129 -0.13 1.25 13.15
CA GLU A 129 -0.12 2.35 14.14
C GLU A 129 -1.53 2.89 14.37
N GLU A 130 -2.30 3.11 13.31
CA GLU A 130 -3.64 3.69 13.38
C GLU A 130 -4.70 2.74 13.97
N LEU A 131 -4.62 1.44 13.66
CA LEU A 131 -5.67 0.50 14.02
C LEU A 131 -5.32 -0.44 15.18
N ILE A 132 -4.03 -0.64 15.47
CA ILE A 132 -3.59 -1.67 16.42
C ILE A 132 -2.85 -1.07 17.60
N ASP A 133 -1.83 -0.25 17.36
CA ASP A 133 -0.91 0.20 18.40
C ASP A 133 -1.60 1.13 19.40
N GLY A 134 -1.79 0.63 20.63
CA GLY A 134 -2.48 1.37 21.69
C GLY A 134 -4.00 1.39 21.60
N HIS A 135 -4.62 0.74 20.61
CA HIS A 135 -6.07 0.81 20.35
C HIS A 135 -6.89 -0.38 20.84
N GLY A 136 -6.28 -1.38 21.47
CA GLY A 136 -7.00 -2.51 22.00
C GLY A 136 -6.15 -3.77 22.11
N THR A 137 -6.81 -4.88 22.46
CA THR A 137 -6.21 -6.21 22.60
C THR A 137 -7.05 -7.32 21.98
N THR A 138 -8.29 -7.02 21.58
CA THR A 138 -9.22 -7.98 21.00
C THR A 138 -9.59 -7.63 19.54
N PRO A 139 -9.98 -8.62 18.72
CA PRO A 139 -10.43 -8.36 17.36
C PRO A 139 -11.62 -7.40 17.27
N GLU A 140 -12.52 -7.43 18.25
CA GLU A 140 -13.69 -6.57 18.34
C GLU A 140 -13.27 -5.10 18.53
N GLU A 141 -12.35 -4.82 19.45
CA GLU A 141 -11.82 -3.47 19.69
C GLU A 141 -11.11 -2.90 18.46
N TYR A 142 -10.34 -3.73 17.74
CA TYR A 142 -9.70 -3.31 16.48
C TYR A 142 -10.71 -3.04 15.35
N LEU A 143 -11.80 -3.81 15.31
CA LEU A 143 -12.88 -3.57 14.35
C LEU A 143 -13.59 -2.25 14.65
N ASP A 144 -13.90 -1.98 15.93
CA ASP A 144 -14.52 -0.73 16.35
C ASP A 144 -13.62 0.46 15.98
N ARG A 145 -12.31 0.37 16.24
CA ARG A 145 -11.36 1.41 15.84
C ARG A 145 -11.31 1.60 14.31
N ALA A 146 -11.32 0.52 13.54
CA ALA A 146 -11.34 0.60 12.08
C ALA A 146 -12.63 1.29 11.56
N MET A 147 -13.75 1.07 12.20
CA MET A 147 -15.02 1.75 11.89
C MET A 147 -14.95 3.24 12.20
N GLU A 148 -14.35 3.64 13.33
CA GLU A 148 -14.13 5.04 13.70
C GLU A 148 -13.28 5.76 12.63
N VAL A 149 -12.12 5.19 12.27
CA VAL A 149 -11.23 5.74 11.24
C VAL A 149 -11.95 5.91 9.89
N MET A 150 -12.73 4.92 9.49
CA MET A 150 -13.54 5.00 8.27
C MET A 150 -14.60 6.11 8.34
N GLU A 151 -15.20 6.34 9.49
CA GLU A 151 -16.18 7.39 9.70
C GLU A 151 -15.53 8.78 9.72
N GLU A 152 -14.38 8.92 10.35
CA GLU A 152 -13.55 10.13 10.34
C GLU A 152 -13.19 10.50 8.89
N PHE A 153 -12.66 9.54 8.13
CA PHE A 153 -12.32 9.74 6.71
C PHE A 153 -13.54 10.14 5.87
N ARG A 154 -14.68 9.45 6.07
CA ARG A 154 -15.93 9.80 5.38
C ARG A 154 -16.40 11.21 5.68
N ASN A 155 -16.29 11.63 6.94
CA ASN A 155 -16.68 12.98 7.35
C ASN A 155 -15.73 14.04 6.78
N ASP A 156 -14.45 13.73 6.69
CA ASP A 156 -13.42 14.57 6.06
C ASP A 156 -13.66 14.80 4.56
N LEU A 157 -14.25 13.83 3.87
CA LEU A 157 -14.61 13.95 2.46
C LEU A 157 -15.97 14.60 2.23
N ARG A 158 -16.84 14.68 3.26
CA ARG A 158 -18.18 15.25 3.13
C ARG A 158 -18.11 16.74 2.79
N GLY A 159 -18.76 17.12 1.70
CA GLY A 159 -18.84 18.52 1.25
C GLY A 159 -17.57 19.06 0.60
N LYS A 160 -16.58 18.22 0.33
CA LYS A 160 -15.41 18.61 -0.46
C LYS A 160 -15.69 18.31 -1.94
N GLU A 161 -15.49 19.31 -2.79
CA GLU A 161 -15.52 19.11 -4.23
C GLU A 161 -14.40 18.12 -4.65
N PRO A 162 -14.63 17.28 -5.69
CA PRO A 162 -13.62 16.32 -6.16
C PRO A 162 -12.26 16.94 -6.45
N GLU A 163 -12.23 18.19 -6.92
CA GLU A 163 -11.02 18.95 -7.20
C GLU A 163 -10.18 19.19 -5.93
N VAL A 164 -10.84 19.54 -4.82
CA VAL A 164 -10.16 19.77 -3.52
C VAL A 164 -9.59 18.46 -2.95
N ILE A 165 -10.24 17.33 -3.21
CA ILE A 165 -9.76 16.01 -2.81
C ILE A 165 -8.50 15.64 -3.62
N LEU A 166 -8.52 15.90 -4.93
CA LEU A 166 -7.37 15.67 -5.81
C LEU A 166 -6.16 16.54 -5.45
N GLU A 167 -6.40 17.81 -5.10
CA GLU A 167 -5.32 18.73 -4.66
C GLU A 167 -4.60 18.22 -3.39
N LYS A 168 -5.30 17.53 -2.49
CA LYS A 168 -4.68 16.95 -1.29
C LYS A 168 -3.84 15.70 -1.59
N LEU A 169 -4.10 15.02 -2.70
CA LEU A 169 -3.39 13.82 -3.12
C LEU A 169 -2.23 14.12 -4.08
N MET A 170 -2.14 15.32 -4.59
CA MET A 170 -1.06 15.81 -5.47
C MET A 170 0.00 16.58 -4.72
#